data_5504ae82b5ad9b15fd611720caaac71f
#
_entry.id   5504ae82b5ad9b15fd611720caaac71f
#
_cell.length_a   1.000
_cell.length_b   1.000
_cell.length_c   1.000
_cell.angle_alpha   90.00
_cell.angle_beta   90.00
_cell.angle_gamma   90.00
#
_symmetry.space_group_name_H-M   'P 1'
#
loop_
_entity.id
_entity.type
_entity.pdbx_description
1 polymer ?
#
loop_
_entity_poly.entity_id
_entity_poly.type
_entity_poly.pdbx_seq_one_letter_code
_entity_poly.pdbx_strand_id
1 'polypeptide(L)'
;VFNSNGNVYYNYFYFVFWVAATLLGYDKIQIAGIPIHMQYKLVLSGIFSEVLPDIYDDHYDSDGTCKVSIEKENFDDIDGYDSVNLLIIDTYDIKMSELSMENQTYPTIIVRGNSIDGVRKVNRSLILEIKKTMDEIQKSDFKKVFVASTSNPKNSINIINSSFRFFGRSRRFKLYVLQKDYASNGKYSKKYRIFI
;
A
#
# COMPACT_ATOMS: atom_id res chain seq x y z
N VAL A 1 -11.71 17.16 3.76
CA VAL A 1 -11.80 16.46 5.04
C VAL A 1 -12.62 15.19 4.80
N PHE A 2 -11.94 14.05 4.59
CA PHE A 2 -12.61 12.78 4.41
C PHE A 2 -13.06 12.27 5.78
N ASN A 3 -14.37 12.24 5.99
CA ASN A 3 -14.93 11.70 7.22
C ASN A 3 -14.70 10.18 7.21
N SER A 4 -14.00 9.67 8.20
CA SER A 4 -13.56 8.28 8.35
C SER A 4 -14.71 7.26 8.52
N ASN A 5 -15.93 7.71 8.62
CA ASN A 5 -17.13 6.86 8.64
C ASN A 5 -17.48 6.42 7.22
N GLY A 6 -16.62 5.55 6.67
CA GLY A 6 -16.62 5.01 5.34
C GLY A 6 -17.97 4.73 4.69
N ASN A 7 -18.61 5.76 4.22
CA ASN A 7 -19.76 5.60 3.36
C ASN A 7 -19.24 5.09 2.01
N VAL A 8 -19.46 3.83 1.69
CA VAL A 8 -19.03 3.16 0.45
C VAL A 8 -19.39 4.00 -0.78
N TYR A 9 -20.52 4.71 -0.73
CA TYR A 9 -20.98 5.63 -1.78
C TYR A 9 -20.03 6.81 -2.00
N TYR A 10 -19.38 7.35 -0.98
CA TYR A 10 -18.42 8.45 -1.10
C TYR A 10 -17.19 8.03 -1.92
N ASN A 11 -16.68 6.83 -1.69
CA ASN A 11 -15.53 6.31 -2.41
C ASN A 11 -15.84 6.10 -3.90
N TYR A 12 -17.04 5.62 -4.23
CA TYR A 12 -17.50 5.49 -5.61
C TYR A 12 -17.69 6.85 -6.30
N PHE A 13 -18.26 7.82 -5.59
CA PHE A 13 -18.44 9.17 -6.12
C PHE A 13 -17.10 9.82 -6.48
N TYR A 14 -16.11 9.74 -5.62
CA TYR A 14 -14.77 10.24 -5.92
C TYR A 14 -14.11 9.50 -7.08
N PHE A 15 -14.25 8.19 -7.15
CA PHE A 15 -13.72 7.42 -8.26
C PHE A 15 -14.37 7.88 -9.59
N VAL A 16 -15.68 7.99 -9.64
CA VAL A 16 -16.41 8.45 -10.83
C VAL A 16 -16.02 9.89 -11.18
N PHE A 17 -15.89 10.76 -10.19
CA PHE A 17 -15.46 12.15 -10.40
C PHE A 17 -14.06 12.22 -11.03
N TRP A 18 -13.09 11.45 -10.54
CA TRP A 18 -11.74 11.43 -11.11
C TRP A 18 -11.68 10.80 -12.49
N VAL A 19 -12.47 9.77 -12.75
CA VAL A 19 -12.61 9.20 -14.10
C VAL A 19 -13.18 10.26 -15.05
N ALA A 20 -14.23 10.96 -14.65
CA ALA A 20 -14.80 12.05 -15.45
C ALA A 20 -13.79 13.19 -15.68
N ALA A 21 -13.04 13.59 -14.65
CA ALA A 21 -12.00 14.61 -14.76
C ALA A 21 -10.91 14.20 -15.77
N THR A 22 -10.48 12.92 -15.76
CA THR A 22 -9.50 12.39 -16.72
C THR A 22 -10.05 12.42 -18.16
N LEU A 23 -11.32 12.06 -18.34
CA LEU A 23 -11.98 12.14 -19.65
C LEU A 23 -12.08 13.59 -20.18
N LEU A 24 -12.10 14.56 -19.28
CA LEU A 24 -12.07 16.00 -19.59
C LEU A 24 -10.64 16.54 -19.78
N GLY A 25 -9.63 15.68 -19.78
CA GLY A 25 -8.23 16.05 -20.02
C GLY A 25 -7.42 16.35 -18.75
N TYR A 26 -7.97 16.09 -17.55
CA TYR A 26 -7.21 16.16 -16.31
C TYR A 26 -6.50 14.83 -16.08
N ASP A 27 -5.21 14.77 -16.35
CA ASP A 27 -4.38 13.55 -16.21
C ASP A 27 -3.61 13.47 -14.87
N LYS A 28 -3.75 14.50 -14.04
CA LYS A 28 -3.06 14.62 -12.75
C LYS A 28 -4.04 14.46 -11.60
N ILE A 29 -3.68 13.68 -10.61
CA ILE A 29 -4.48 13.48 -9.39
C ILE A 29 -3.65 13.68 -8.14
N GLN A 30 -4.24 14.38 -7.16
CA GLN A 30 -3.72 14.42 -5.80
C GLN A 30 -4.34 13.28 -5.00
N ILE A 31 -3.54 12.35 -4.52
CA ILE A 31 -4.02 11.18 -3.78
C ILE A 31 -3.97 11.34 -2.26
N ALA A 32 -3.41 12.43 -1.75
CA ALA A 32 -3.45 12.74 -0.32
C ALA A 32 -4.89 12.76 0.19
N GLY A 33 -5.17 12.01 1.26
CA GLY A 33 -6.52 11.88 1.83
C GLY A 33 -7.43 10.86 1.13
N ILE A 34 -7.02 10.27 0.01
CA ILE A 34 -7.74 9.15 -0.60
C ILE A 34 -7.45 7.87 0.20
N PRO A 35 -8.45 7.05 0.53
CA PRO A 35 -8.23 5.77 1.20
C PRO A 35 -7.23 4.88 0.44
N ILE A 36 -6.33 4.20 1.15
CA ILE A 36 -5.22 3.46 0.54
C ILE A 36 -5.68 2.42 -0.51
N HIS A 37 -6.77 1.71 -0.28
CA HIS A 37 -7.31 0.75 -1.24
C HIS A 37 -7.77 1.41 -2.55
N MET A 38 -8.24 2.67 -2.49
CA MET A 38 -8.60 3.45 -3.67
C MET A 38 -7.36 3.95 -4.39
N GLN A 39 -6.30 4.33 -3.67
CA GLN A 39 -5.02 4.66 -4.29
C GLN A 39 -4.50 3.51 -5.15
N TYR A 40 -4.54 2.27 -4.62
CA TYR A 40 -4.17 1.07 -5.39
C TYR A 40 -5.01 0.92 -6.66
N LYS A 41 -6.33 1.06 -6.58
CA LYS A 41 -7.22 0.95 -7.74
C LYS A 41 -6.94 2.04 -8.77
N LEU A 42 -6.78 3.28 -8.36
CA LEU A 42 -6.55 4.41 -9.26
C LEU A 42 -5.20 4.30 -9.97
N VAL A 43 -4.14 4.01 -9.24
CA VAL A 43 -2.80 3.91 -9.82
C VAL A 43 -2.69 2.70 -10.75
N LEU A 44 -3.23 1.55 -10.34
CA LEU A 44 -3.14 0.31 -11.13
C LEU A 44 -4.09 0.28 -12.33
N SER A 45 -5.15 1.08 -12.34
CA SER A 45 -6.02 1.24 -13.53
C SER A 45 -5.30 1.89 -14.71
N GLY A 46 -4.20 2.63 -14.44
CA GLY A 46 -3.47 3.37 -15.47
C GLY A 46 -4.22 4.58 -16.04
N ILE A 47 -5.34 4.97 -15.41
CA ILE A 47 -6.16 6.10 -15.85
C ILE A 47 -5.40 7.43 -15.72
N PHE A 48 -4.56 7.55 -14.68
CA PHE A 48 -3.78 8.76 -14.42
C PHE A 48 -2.33 8.57 -14.84
N SER A 49 -1.82 9.51 -15.64
CA SER A 49 -0.43 9.51 -16.10
C SER A 49 0.51 10.07 -15.03
N GLU A 50 0.01 10.98 -14.21
CA GLU A 50 0.81 11.64 -13.20
C GLU A 50 0.01 11.84 -11.91
N VAL A 51 0.71 11.85 -10.78
CA VAL A 51 0.13 12.16 -9.49
C VAL A 51 0.81 13.40 -8.93
N LEU A 52 -0.01 14.39 -8.59
CA LEU A 52 0.49 15.62 -7.98
C LEU A 52 1.10 15.29 -6.62
N PRO A 53 2.35 15.69 -6.37
CA PRO A 53 2.97 15.54 -5.06
C PRO A 53 2.20 16.37 -4.02
N ASP A 54 2.18 15.88 -2.80
CA ASP A 54 1.81 16.73 -1.66
C ASP A 54 2.90 17.80 -1.49
N ILE A 55 2.50 19.00 -1.06
CA ILE A 55 3.42 20.12 -0.80
C ILE A 55 4.54 19.77 0.20
N TYR A 56 4.33 18.71 1.00
CA TYR A 56 5.30 18.21 1.98
C TYR A 56 6.22 17.09 1.44
N ASP A 57 6.01 16.63 0.21
CA ASP A 57 6.68 15.44 -0.34
C ASP A 57 7.86 15.77 -1.28
N ASP A 58 8.32 17.02 -1.33
CA ASP A 58 9.36 17.46 -2.28
C ASP A 58 10.79 17.10 -1.86
N HIS A 59 10.97 16.47 -0.71
CA HIS A 59 12.27 16.05 -0.26
C HIS A 59 12.60 14.63 -0.76
N TYR A 60 13.69 14.52 -1.51
CA TYR A 60 14.27 13.23 -1.88
C TYR A 60 15.30 12.80 -0.84
N ASP A 61 15.38 11.50 -0.59
CA ASP A 61 16.48 10.93 0.18
C ASP A 61 17.75 10.93 -0.69
N SER A 62 18.39 12.10 -0.81
CA SER A 62 19.66 12.24 -1.50
C SER A 62 20.84 11.78 -0.66
N ASP A 63 20.67 11.73 0.66
CA ASP A 63 21.79 11.64 1.61
C ASP A 63 21.90 10.26 2.28
N GLY A 64 21.08 9.28 1.87
CA GLY A 64 21.08 7.94 2.47
C GLY A 64 20.62 7.92 3.94
N THR A 65 19.86 8.94 4.35
CA THR A 65 19.35 9.05 5.72
C THR A 65 18.17 8.11 6.00
N CYS A 66 17.54 7.58 4.98
CA CYS A 66 16.43 6.64 5.11
C CYS A 66 16.96 5.21 5.23
N LYS A 67 16.87 4.64 6.41
CA LYS A 67 17.18 3.23 6.66
C LYS A 67 15.95 2.37 6.38
N VAL A 68 16.18 1.17 5.86
CA VAL A 68 15.14 0.17 5.65
C VAL A 68 15.50 -1.08 6.44
N SER A 69 14.53 -1.61 7.18
CA SER A 69 14.63 -2.93 7.81
C SER A 69 13.54 -3.85 7.28
N ILE A 70 13.86 -5.15 7.24
CA ILE A 70 12.92 -6.21 6.88
C ILE A 70 12.86 -7.17 8.07
N GLU A 71 11.66 -7.40 8.54
CA GLU A 71 11.37 -8.34 9.61
C GLU A 71 10.39 -9.39 9.08
N LYS A 72 10.54 -10.64 9.52
CA LYS A 72 9.65 -11.75 9.16
C LYS A 72 9.08 -12.37 10.43
N GLU A 73 7.77 -12.42 10.55
CA GLU A 73 7.06 -13.02 11.69
C GLU A 73 6.19 -14.18 11.20
N ASN A 74 6.05 -15.22 12.03
CA ASN A 74 5.27 -16.44 11.75
C ASN A 74 5.77 -17.20 10.49
N PHE A 75 7.09 -17.22 10.26
CA PHE A 75 7.69 -17.91 9.10
C PHE A 75 8.21 -19.31 9.41
N ASP A 76 8.06 -19.78 10.63
CA ASP A 76 8.61 -21.08 11.08
C ASP A 76 7.82 -22.29 10.48
N ASP A 77 6.57 -22.08 10.07
CA ASP A 77 5.71 -23.10 9.47
C ASP A 77 4.95 -22.54 8.26
N ILE A 78 5.70 -22.28 7.18
CA ILE A 78 5.13 -21.65 5.96
C ILE A 78 4.25 -22.63 5.17
N ASP A 79 4.55 -23.93 5.21
CA ASP A 79 3.94 -24.94 4.33
C ASP A 79 2.42 -25.11 4.54
N GLY A 80 1.89 -24.61 5.65
CA GLY A 80 0.45 -24.62 5.96
C GLY A 80 -0.35 -23.43 5.46
N TYR A 81 0.29 -22.37 4.93
CA TYR A 81 -0.39 -21.12 4.62
C TYR A 81 -0.43 -20.81 3.12
N ASP A 82 -1.62 -20.51 2.60
CA ASP A 82 -1.84 -19.95 1.24
C ASP A 82 -1.83 -18.41 1.20
N SER A 83 -1.62 -17.78 2.34
CA SER A 83 -1.81 -16.35 2.58
C SER A 83 -0.61 -15.73 3.28
N VAL A 84 -0.23 -14.51 2.90
CA VAL A 84 0.86 -13.74 3.52
C VAL A 84 0.44 -12.30 3.73
N ASN A 85 0.88 -11.69 4.84
CA ASN A 85 0.77 -10.26 5.04
C ASN A 85 2.04 -9.55 4.58
N LEU A 86 1.88 -8.36 4.00
CA LEU A 86 2.94 -7.40 3.74
C LEU A 86 2.60 -6.08 4.43
N LEU A 87 3.35 -5.74 5.46
CA LEU A 87 3.21 -4.48 6.18
C LEU A 87 4.26 -3.50 5.66
N ILE A 88 3.82 -2.38 5.11
CA ILE A 88 4.65 -1.31 4.57
C ILE A 88 4.58 -0.14 5.52
N ILE A 89 5.64 0.08 6.27
CA ILE A 89 5.71 1.08 7.35
C ILE A 89 6.67 2.19 6.95
N ASP A 90 6.14 3.39 6.79
CA ASP A 90 6.90 4.58 6.38
C ASP A 90 6.68 5.75 7.35
N THR A 91 5.42 6.11 7.65
CA THR A 91 5.09 7.28 8.46
C THR A 91 4.70 6.96 9.89
N TYR A 92 3.96 5.89 10.14
CA TYR A 92 3.63 5.39 11.49
C TYR A 92 3.64 3.89 11.52
N ASP A 93 3.89 3.36 12.71
CA ASP A 93 3.98 1.93 12.94
C ASP A 93 2.64 1.21 12.75
N ILE A 94 2.73 -0.04 12.33
CA ILE A 94 1.63 -1.00 12.29
C ILE A 94 2.03 -2.16 13.20
N LYS A 95 1.28 -2.37 14.27
CA LYS A 95 1.51 -3.50 15.17
C LYS A 95 0.73 -4.72 14.71
N MET A 96 1.28 -5.91 14.90
CA MET A 96 0.57 -7.17 14.60
C MET A 96 -0.80 -7.25 15.29
N SER A 97 -0.92 -6.76 16.52
CA SER A 97 -2.17 -6.72 17.29
C SER A 97 -3.25 -5.82 16.66
N GLU A 98 -2.89 -4.92 15.75
CA GLU A 98 -3.84 -4.08 15.00
C GLU A 98 -4.42 -4.80 13.77
N LEU A 99 -3.86 -5.94 13.36
CA LEU A 99 -4.44 -6.77 12.31
C LEU A 99 -5.70 -7.50 12.82
N SER A 100 -6.53 -7.97 11.91
CA SER A 100 -7.63 -8.88 12.26
C SER A 100 -7.06 -10.19 12.85
N MET A 101 -7.83 -10.88 13.69
CA MET A 101 -7.37 -12.13 14.34
C MET A 101 -6.86 -13.15 13.31
N GLU A 102 -7.55 -13.28 12.19
CA GLU A 102 -7.15 -14.16 11.09
C GLU A 102 -5.79 -13.74 10.50
N ASN A 103 -5.58 -12.43 10.22
CA ASN A 103 -4.32 -11.96 9.66
C ASN A 103 -3.16 -12.06 10.65
N GLN A 104 -3.39 -12.03 11.97
CA GLN A 104 -2.34 -12.20 12.97
C GLN A 104 -1.67 -13.58 12.92
N THR A 105 -2.34 -14.59 12.36
CA THR A 105 -1.80 -15.96 12.25
C THR A 105 -0.99 -16.19 10.98
N TYR A 106 -1.11 -15.32 9.97
CA TYR A 106 -0.41 -15.51 8.71
C TYR A 106 1.07 -15.15 8.79
N PRO A 107 1.94 -15.79 8.00
CA PRO A 107 3.27 -15.31 7.73
C PRO A 107 3.23 -13.82 7.37
N THR A 108 4.07 -13.02 8.01
CA THR A 108 4.04 -11.56 7.87
C THR A 108 5.43 -11.03 7.57
N ILE A 109 5.54 -10.30 6.46
CA ILE A 109 6.75 -9.56 6.09
C ILE A 109 6.51 -8.10 6.42
N ILE A 110 7.38 -7.52 7.22
CA ILE A 110 7.32 -6.12 7.63
C ILE A 110 8.50 -5.42 6.95
N VAL A 111 8.20 -4.46 6.09
CA VAL A 111 9.21 -3.59 5.46
C VAL A 111 9.05 -2.20 6.05
N ARG A 112 10.05 -1.79 6.82
CA ARG A 112 10.04 -0.54 7.56
C ARG A 112 11.06 0.43 6.99
N GLY A 113 10.60 1.59 6.53
CA GLY A 113 11.44 2.69 6.09
C GLY A 113 11.43 3.79 7.14
N ASN A 114 12.53 3.96 7.85
CA ASN A 114 12.65 4.99 8.86
C ASN A 114 13.53 6.13 8.36
N SER A 115 13.00 7.35 8.34
CA SER A 115 13.82 8.55 8.22
C SER A 115 14.45 8.88 9.56
N ILE A 116 15.75 9.12 9.59
CA ILE A 116 16.49 9.44 10.82
C ILE A 116 16.07 10.81 11.38
N ASP A 117 15.72 11.73 10.50
CA ASP A 117 15.37 13.12 10.83
C ASP A 117 13.86 13.36 11.02
N GLY A 118 13.04 12.30 10.87
CA GLY A 118 11.58 12.39 10.98
C GLY A 118 10.88 13.16 9.84
N VAL A 119 11.63 13.62 8.85
CA VAL A 119 11.09 14.35 7.69
C VAL A 119 10.53 13.35 6.67
N ARG A 120 9.35 13.64 6.12
CA ARG A 120 8.77 12.84 5.04
C ARG A 120 9.60 13.02 3.77
N LYS A 121 10.14 11.92 3.25
CA LYS A 121 10.97 11.91 2.05
C LYS A 121 10.51 10.84 1.08
N VAL A 122 10.89 10.98 -0.19
CA VAL A 122 10.81 9.87 -1.14
C VAL A 122 11.89 8.86 -0.80
N ASN A 123 11.48 7.75 -0.22
CA ASN A 123 12.37 6.70 0.22
C ASN A 123 12.57 5.66 -0.89
N ARG A 124 13.62 5.86 -1.71
CA ARG A 124 13.95 4.95 -2.81
C ARG A 124 14.33 3.55 -2.31
N SER A 125 15.03 3.48 -1.17
CA SER A 125 15.43 2.20 -0.58
C SER A 125 14.21 1.38 -0.18
N LEU A 126 13.19 2.01 0.45
CA LEU A 126 11.92 1.37 0.79
C LEU A 126 11.21 0.85 -0.45
N ILE A 127 11.12 1.66 -1.51
CA ILE A 127 10.47 1.28 -2.77
C ILE A 127 11.15 0.05 -3.39
N LEU A 128 12.50 0.03 -3.40
CA LEU A 128 13.28 -1.08 -3.94
C LEU A 128 13.12 -2.37 -3.12
N GLU A 129 13.14 -2.27 -1.79
CA GLU A 129 12.98 -3.44 -0.92
C GLU A 129 11.56 -4.03 -1.02
N ILE A 130 10.53 -3.19 -1.12
CA ILE A 130 9.16 -3.68 -1.35
C ILE A 130 9.07 -4.36 -2.72
N LYS A 131 9.72 -3.84 -3.75
CA LYS A 131 9.76 -4.50 -5.06
C LYS A 131 10.41 -5.87 -4.98
N LYS A 132 11.57 -6.01 -4.33
CA LYS A 132 12.24 -7.30 -4.13
C LYS A 132 11.34 -8.27 -3.37
N THR A 133 10.75 -7.81 -2.27
CA THR A 133 9.81 -8.61 -1.47
C THR A 133 8.63 -9.11 -2.30
N MET A 134 8.04 -8.25 -3.13
CA MET A 134 6.95 -8.65 -4.02
C MET A 134 7.40 -9.63 -5.12
N ASP A 135 8.62 -9.51 -5.63
CA ASP A 135 9.19 -10.46 -6.57
C ASP A 135 9.42 -11.85 -5.92
N GLU A 136 9.79 -11.88 -4.62
CA GLU A 136 9.88 -13.12 -3.83
C GLU A 136 8.50 -13.75 -3.61
N ILE A 137 7.52 -12.95 -3.17
CA ILE A 137 6.12 -13.40 -2.99
C ILE A 137 5.55 -13.93 -4.31
N GLN A 138 5.85 -13.29 -5.44
CA GLN A 138 5.39 -13.75 -6.76
C GLN A 138 5.97 -15.11 -7.15
N LYS A 139 7.14 -15.49 -6.63
CA LYS A 139 7.78 -16.79 -6.86
C LYS A 139 7.34 -17.86 -5.87
N SER A 140 6.76 -17.48 -4.74
CA SER A 140 6.25 -18.40 -3.72
C SER A 140 4.89 -18.99 -4.11
N ASP A 141 4.38 -19.92 -3.30
CA ASP A 141 3.09 -20.58 -3.48
C ASP A 141 1.92 -19.84 -2.83
N PHE A 142 2.14 -18.65 -2.28
CA PHE A 142 1.08 -17.84 -1.71
C PHE A 142 0.03 -17.45 -2.75
N LYS A 143 -1.24 -17.71 -2.43
CA LYS A 143 -2.40 -17.41 -3.29
C LYS A 143 -3.10 -16.11 -2.92
N LYS A 144 -2.82 -15.57 -1.73
CA LYS A 144 -3.39 -14.31 -1.23
C LYS A 144 -2.30 -13.47 -0.58
N VAL A 145 -2.29 -12.20 -0.92
CA VAL A 145 -1.40 -11.19 -0.31
C VAL A 145 -2.26 -10.09 0.29
N PHE A 146 -2.08 -9.86 1.58
CA PHE A 146 -2.75 -8.81 2.34
C PHE A 146 -1.77 -7.68 2.62
N VAL A 147 -2.03 -6.50 2.10
CA VAL A 147 -1.15 -5.34 2.24
C VAL A 147 -1.76 -4.32 3.17
N ALA A 148 -1.04 -3.95 4.22
CA ALA A 148 -1.31 -2.76 5.01
C ALA A 148 -0.16 -1.76 4.82
N SER A 149 -0.47 -0.47 4.63
CA SER A 149 0.54 0.53 4.34
C SER A 149 0.26 1.84 5.07
N THR A 150 1.33 2.44 5.58
CA THR A 150 1.34 3.80 6.16
C THR A 150 2.24 4.74 5.35
N SER A 151 2.50 4.41 4.10
CA SER A 151 3.35 5.23 3.23
C SER A 151 2.75 6.60 2.97
N ASN A 152 3.61 7.61 2.87
CA ASN A 152 3.19 8.90 2.35
C ASN A 152 2.69 8.77 0.88
N PRO A 153 1.90 9.73 0.35
CA PRO A 153 1.28 9.61 -0.97
C PRO A 153 2.28 9.33 -2.10
N LYS A 154 3.44 9.99 -2.09
CA LYS A 154 4.44 9.84 -3.15
C LYS A 154 5.12 8.47 -3.11
N ASN A 155 5.49 8.00 -1.92
CA ASN A 155 6.00 6.65 -1.75
C ASN A 155 4.93 5.60 -2.12
N SER A 156 3.67 5.80 -1.71
CA SER A 156 2.56 4.91 -2.08
C SER A 156 2.46 4.70 -3.58
N ILE A 157 2.50 5.78 -4.38
CA ILE A 157 2.40 5.69 -5.83
C ILE A 157 3.59 4.94 -6.42
N ASN A 158 4.79 5.32 -6.01
CA ASN A 158 6.00 4.67 -6.50
C ASN A 158 6.03 3.18 -6.15
N ILE A 159 5.61 2.83 -4.94
CA ILE A 159 5.47 1.44 -4.49
C ILE A 159 4.45 0.70 -5.34
N ILE A 160 3.25 1.28 -5.53
CA ILE A 160 2.18 0.65 -6.29
C ILE A 160 2.63 0.41 -7.74
N ASN A 161 3.22 1.41 -8.39
CA ASN A 161 3.67 1.31 -9.77
C ASN A 161 4.82 0.32 -9.94
N SER A 162 5.80 0.32 -9.03
CA SER A 162 6.99 -0.52 -9.17
C SER A 162 6.79 -1.96 -8.74
N SER A 163 5.93 -2.20 -7.74
CA SER A 163 5.85 -3.49 -7.05
C SER A 163 4.57 -4.26 -7.33
N PHE A 164 3.47 -3.58 -7.68
CA PHE A 164 2.16 -4.21 -7.89
C PHE A 164 1.66 -4.16 -9.33
N ARG A 165 2.35 -3.46 -10.22
CA ARG A 165 2.03 -3.38 -11.65
C ARG A 165 2.82 -4.44 -12.40
N PHE A 166 2.18 -5.55 -12.75
CA PHE A 166 2.87 -6.73 -13.32
C PHE A 166 3.04 -6.67 -14.85
N PHE A 167 2.76 -5.57 -15.52
CA PHE A 167 3.04 -5.30 -16.94
C PHE A 167 2.83 -6.52 -17.87
N GLY A 168 1.60 -7.07 -17.89
CA GLY A 168 1.24 -8.20 -18.76
C GLY A 168 1.68 -9.58 -18.24
N ARG A 169 2.36 -9.68 -17.10
CA ARG A 169 2.60 -10.97 -16.43
C ARG A 169 1.35 -11.37 -15.65
N SER A 170 0.97 -12.63 -15.69
CA SER A 170 -0.11 -13.15 -14.85
C SER A 170 0.31 -13.08 -13.37
N ARG A 171 -0.52 -12.46 -12.56
CA ARG A 171 -0.35 -12.46 -11.12
C ARG A 171 -0.75 -13.83 -10.56
N ARG A 172 0.11 -14.40 -9.72
CA ARG A 172 -0.13 -15.73 -9.12
C ARG A 172 -1.04 -15.68 -7.88
N PHE A 173 -1.24 -14.52 -7.29
CA PHE A 173 -2.00 -14.33 -6.06
C PHE A 173 -3.14 -13.30 -6.21
N LYS A 174 -4.10 -13.35 -5.31
CA LYS A 174 -5.14 -12.33 -5.12
C LYS A 174 -4.61 -11.26 -4.17
N LEU A 175 -4.65 -10.00 -4.59
CA LEU A 175 -4.20 -8.87 -3.79
C LEU A 175 -5.37 -8.28 -3.00
N TYR A 176 -5.17 -8.11 -1.70
CA TYR A 176 -6.08 -7.42 -0.79
C TYR A 176 -5.36 -6.28 -0.10
N VAL A 177 -5.99 -5.12 -0.05
CA VAL A 177 -5.51 -3.99 0.75
C VAL A 177 -6.30 -3.93 2.04
N LEU A 178 -5.58 -3.91 3.16
CA LEU A 178 -6.14 -3.76 4.49
C LEU A 178 -6.28 -2.29 4.83
N GLN A 179 -7.39 -1.94 5.45
CA GLN A 179 -7.62 -0.57 5.92
C GLN A 179 -8.11 -0.58 7.36
N LYS A 180 -7.67 0.41 8.13
CA LYS A 180 -8.14 0.62 9.50
C LYS A 180 -9.65 0.84 9.50
N ASP A 181 -10.33 0.11 10.38
CA ASP A 181 -11.73 0.32 10.70
C ASP A 181 -11.83 0.97 12.08
N TYR A 182 -12.13 2.26 12.06
CA TYR A 182 -12.26 3.02 13.32
C TYR A 182 -13.45 2.56 14.17
N ALA A 183 -14.47 1.92 13.56
CA ALA A 183 -15.58 1.29 14.29
C ALA A 183 -15.14 0.01 15.03
N SER A 184 -14.05 -0.62 14.61
CA SER A 184 -13.47 -1.84 15.18
C SER A 184 -12.19 -1.55 15.98
N ASN A 185 -12.21 -0.53 16.84
CA ASN A 185 -11.07 -0.12 17.67
C ASN A 185 -9.79 0.17 16.89
N GLY A 186 -9.90 0.68 15.66
CA GLY A 186 -8.76 1.04 14.83
C GLY A 186 -7.95 -0.13 14.28
N LYS A 187 -8.54 -1.32 14.20
CA LYS A 187 -7.88 -2.49 13.60
C LYS A 187 -7.93 -2.44 12.07
N TYR A 188 -6.93 -3.06 11.43
CA TYR A 188 -6.89 -3.31 9.99
C TYR A 188 -7.78 -4.52 9.65
N SER A 189 -9.09 -4.36 9.79
CA SER A 189 -10.09 -5.43 9.62
C SER A 189 -10.80 -5.35 8.27
N LYS A 190 -10.88 -4.19 7.63
CA LYS A 190 -11.47 -4.05 6.30
C LYS A 190 -10.52 -4.56 5.22
N LYS A 191 -10.98 -5.53 4.42
CA LYS A 191 -10.22 -6.18 3.34
C LYS A 191 -10.82 -5.79 1.99
N TYR A 192 -10.08 -5.06 1.17
CA TYR A 192 -10.52 -4.64 -0.16
C TYR A 192 -9.74 -5.41 -1.22
N ARG A 193 -10.42 -6.24 -1.98
CA ARG A 193 -9.82 -6.93 -3.12
C ARG A 193 -9.49 -5.94 -4.23
N ILE A 194 -8.26 -6.01 -4.74
CA ILE A 194 -7.79 -5.22 -5.86
C ILE A 194 -7.88 -6.11 -7.11
N PHE A 195 -8.76 -5.72 -8.02
CA PHE A 195 -8.89 -6.35 -9.33
C PHE A 195 -8.02 -5.55 -10.31
N ILE A 196 -7.20 -6.26 -11.03
CA ILE A 196 -6.36 -5.73 -12.08
C ILE A 196 -6.46 -6.68 -13.27
#